data_0538cdd61658da1da35f6ee101e82349
#
_entry.id   0538cdd61658da1da35f6ee101e82349
#
_cell.length_a   1.000
_cell.length_b   1.000
_cell.length_c   1.000
_cell.angle_alpha   90.00
_cell.angle_beta   90.00
_cell.angle_gamma   90.00
#
_symmetry.space_group_name_H-M   'P 1'
#
loop_
_entity.id
_entity.type
_entity.pdbx_description
1 polymer ?
#
loop_
_entity_poly.entity_id
_entity_poly.type
_entity_poly.pdbx_seq_one_letter_code
_entity_poly.pdbx_strand_id
1 'polypeptide(L)'
;MTAVTPAQPPAAKRVLVVEDELMIRMLLEDMLAELGYTVAAEAGRIEEALQAAKTADFDLAILDVNLDGEPVLPVADALVARGMPFVFATGYGERGVPDPYRDRPMLKKPFQMEGLKQMLQTALEGEKN
;
A
#
# COMPACT_ATOMS: atom_id res chain seq x y z
N MET A 1 -4.35 39.23 5.09
CA MET A 1 -4.42 38.59 4.91
C MET A 1 -4.21 38.08 4.80
N THR A 2 -4.28 37.80 4.91
CA THR A 2 -4.17 37.02 4.75
C THR A 2 -3.93 36.46 4.21
N ALA A 3 -3.46 37.01 4.55
CA ALA A 3 -3.00 36.09 3.70
C ALA A 3 -3.66 34.91 3.74
N VAL A 4 -4.34 35.04 3.19
CA VAL A 4 -4.83 33.81 2.93
C VAL A 4 -3.80 33.07 2.23
N THR A 5 -3.20 32.30 2.95
CA THR A 5 -2.55 31.22 2.34
C THR A 5 -3.51 30.61 1.42
N PRO A 6 -3.23 30.60 0.17
CA PRO A 6 -4.08 29.86 -0.74
C PRO A 6 -4.25 28.51 -0.14
N ALA A 7 -5.41 28.03 -0.21
CA ALA A 7 -5.68 26.73 0.29
C ALA A 7 -4.59 25.84 -0.17
N GLN A 8 -3.77 25.46 0.73
CA GLN A 8 -2.78 24.44 0.39
C GLN A 8 -3.52 23.17 0.06
N PRO A 9 -3.11 22.46 -0.96
CA PRO A 9 -3.71 21.16 -1.20
C PRO A 9 -3.53 20.32 0.04
N PRO A 10 -4.47 19.48 0.40
CA PRO A 10 -4.27 18.56 1.51
C PRO A 10 -2.96 17.83 1.31
N ALA A 11 -2.28 17.55 2.39
CA ALA A 11 -1.04 16.79 2.32
C ALA A 11 -1.32 15.49 1.59
N ALA A 12 -0.43 15.13 0.68
CA ALA A 12 -0.57 13.90 -0.07
C ALA A 12 -0.55 12.72 0.89
N LYS A 13 -1.41 11.75 0.66
CA LYS A 13 -1.39 10.52 1.43
C LYS A 13 -0.11 9.76 1.13
N ARG A 14 0.46 9.15 2.14
CA ARG A 14 1.74 8.48 2.05
C ARG A 14 1.56 6.98 2.07
N VAL A 15 2.31 6.29 1.24
CA VAL A 15 2.12 4.88 0.99
C VAL A 15 3.38 4.10 1.31
N LEU A 16 3.22 3.02 2.05
CA LEU A 16 4.27 2.02 2.22
C LEU A 16 4.13 1.01 1.09
N VAL A 17 5.19 0.80 0.32
CA VAL A 17 5.17 -0.15 -0.79
C VAL A 17 6.02 -1.35 -0.41
N VAL A 18 5.39 -2.53 -0.36
CA VAL A 18 6.07 -3.78 -0.02
C VAL A 18 6.06 -4.67 -1.26
N GLU A 19 7.18 -4.74 -1.93
CA GLU A 19 7.31 -5.41 -3.22
C GLU A 19 8.78 -5.75 -3.45
N ASP A 20 9.10 -7.01 -3.75
CA ASP A 20 10.48 -7.42 -3.92
C ASP A 20 11.06 -7.08 -5.29
N GLU A 21 10.25 -6.92 -6.32
CA GLU A 21 10.75 -6.61 -7.66
C GLU A 21 10.94 -5.12 -7.83
N LEU A 22 12.18 -4.72 -8.08
CA LEU A 22 12.52 -3.31 -8.22
C LEU A 22 11.71 -2.62 -9.31
N MET A 23 11.55 -3.28 -10.46
CA MET A 23 10.82 -2.66 -11.57
C MET A 23 9.36 -2.41 -11.23
N ILE A 24 8.76 -3.32 -10.48
CA ILE A 24 7.37 -3.14 -10.03
C ILE A 24 7.29 -1.98 -9.04
N ARG A 25 8.27 -1.87 -8.13
CA ARG A 25 8.30 -0.74 -7.20
C ARG A 25 8.40 0.59 -7.95
N MET A 26 9.25 0.65 -8.97
CA MET A 26 9.40 1.88 -9.76
C MET A 26 8.11 2.22 -10.48
N LEU A 27 7.44 1.22 -11.03
CA LEU A 27 6.15 1.43 -11.68
C LEU A 27 5.13 1.98 -10.69
N LEU A 28 5.06 1.39 -9.51
CA LEU A 28 4.13 1.88 -8.48
C LEU A 28 4.45 3.29 -8.05
N GLU A 29 5.74 3.63 -7.91
CA GLU A 29 6.13 5.01 -7.58
C GLU A 29 5.57 5.99 -8.59
N ASP A 30 5.74 5.68 -9.87
CA ASP A 30 5.26 6.58 -10.92
C ASP A 30 3.75 6.70 -10.91
N MET A 31 3.06 5.57 -10.77
CA MET A 31 1.60 5.57 -10.77
C MET A 31 1.05 6.31 -9.55
N LEU A 32 1.65 6.08 -8.39
CA LEU A 32 1.20 6.73 -7.17
C LEU A 32 1.41 8.24 -7.26
N ALA A 33 2.55 8.67 -7.81
CA ALA A 33 2.81 10.10 -7.98
C ALA A 33 1.76 10.75 -8.88
N GLU A 34 1.40 10.08 -9.97
CA GLU A 34 0.37 10.61 -10.86
C GLU A 34 -0.98 10.71 -10.18
N LEU A 35 -1.27 9.82 -9.25
CA LEU A 35 -2.54 9.85 -8.53
C LEU A 35 -2.52 10.79 -7.33
N GLY A 36 -1.40 11.45 -7.07
CA GLY A 36 -1.31 12.41 -5.97
C GLY A 36 -0.86 11.80 -4.65
N TYR A 37 -0.36 10.59 -4.67
CA TYR A 37 0.19 9.94 -3.47
C TYR A 37 1.70 10.12 -3.43
N THR A 38 2.27 9.94 -2.24
CA THR A 38 3.71 9.96 -2.03
C THR A 38 4.14 8.63 -1.46
N VAL A 39 5.26 8.10 -1.94
CA VAL A 39 5.79 6.86 -1.37
C VAL A 39 6.59 7.24 -0.13
N ALA A 40 6.15 6.77 1.03
CA ALA A 40 6.81 7.07 2.29
C ALA A 40 7.98 6.14 2.57
N ALA A 41 7.85 4.88 2.15
CA ALA A 41 8.88 3.88 2.38
C ALA A 41 8.65 2.71 1.44
N GLU A 42 9.72 1.99 1.16
CA GLU A 42 9.67 0.80 0.31
C GLU A 42 10.41 -0.32 1.02
N ALA A 43 9.92 -1.54 0.86
CA ALA A 43 10.58 -2.70 1.41
C ALA A 43 10.45 -3.87 0.45
N GLY A 44 11.55 -4.58 0.25
CA GLY A 44 11.58 -5.73 -0.64
C GLY A 44 11.77 -7.05 0.07
N ARG A 45 11.94 -7.02 1.40
CA ARG A 45 12.15 -8.20 2.22
C ARG A 45 11.23 -8.18 3.41
N ILE A 46 10.93 -9.36 3.94
CA ILE A 46 10.01 -9.48 5.07
C ILE A 46 10.48 -8.67 6.27
N GLU A 47 11.76 -8.74 6.60
CA GLU A 47 12.29 -8.03 7.78
C GLU A 47 12.14 -6.53 7.65
N GLU A 48 12.49 -5.99 6.49
CA GLU A 48 12.34 -4.56 6.24
C GLU A 48 10.87 -4.16 6.25
N ALA A 49 10.04 -4.98 5.61
CA ALA A 49 8.62 -4.70 5.53
C ALA A 49 7.98 -4.72 6.92
N LEU A 50 8.37 -5.69 7.74
CA LEU A 50 7.84 -5.80 9.08
C LEU A 50 8.24 -4.60 9.93
N GLN A 51 9.51 -4.20 9.82
CA GLN A 51 9.99 -3.02 10.54
C GLN A 51 9.23 -1.77 10.11
N ALA A 52 9.07 -1.58 8.80
CA ALA A 52 8.35 -0.42 8.28
C ALA A 52 6.88 -0.45 8.68
N ALA A 53 6.26 -1.63 8.63
CA ALA A 53 4.85 -1.76 9.03
C ALA A 53 4.64 -1.35 10.48
N LYS A 54 5.62 -1.59 11.32
CA LYS A 54 5.50 -1.29 12.75
C LYS A 54 5.85 0.14 13.10
N THR A 55 6.80 0.75 12.39
CA THR A 55 7.41 2.00 12.84
C THR A 55 7.39 3.14 11.85
N ALA A 56 7.22 2.88 10.56
CA ALA A 56 7.25 3.93 9.57
C ALA A 56 5.99 4.78 9.64
N ASP A 57 6.11 6.00 9.15
CA ASP A 57 5.00 6.95 9.16
C ASP A 57 4.39 6.98 7.76
N PHE A 58 3.20 6.39 7.63
CA PHE A 58 2.50 6.31 6.35
C PHE A 58 1.00 6.24 6.62
N ASP A 59 0.20 6.34 5.55
CA ASP A 59 -1.26 6.35 5.66
C ASP A 59 -1.91 5.05 5.21
N LEU A 60 -1.28 4.34 4.29
CA LEU A 60 -1.75 3.04 3.84
C LEU A 60 -0.60 2.27 3.22
N ALA A 61 -0.82 0.99 2.99
CA ALA A 61 0.22 0.13 2.43
C ALA A 61 -0.28 -0.68 1.24
N ILE A 62 0.63 -0.97 0.32
CA ILE A 62 0.39 -1.92 -0.76
C ILE A 62 1.34 -3.09 -0.52
N LEU A 63 0.80 -4.29 -0.39
CA LEU A 63 1.56 -5.48 -0.06
C LEU A 63 1.53 -6.50 -1.18
N ASP A 64 2.68 -6.85 -1.72
CA ASP A 64 2.78 -8.06 -2.54
C ASP A 64 2.53 -9.25 -1.60
N VAL A 65 1.73 -10.21 -2.03
CA VAL A 65 1.38 -11.35 -1.18
C VAL A 65 2.56 -12.27 -0.92
N ASN A 66 3.59 -12.20 -1.74
CA ASN A 66 4.74 -13.08 -1.63
C ASN A 66 6.01 -12.28 -1.87
N LEU A 67 6.88 -12.19 -0.86
CA LEU A 67 8.14 -11.46 -0.96
C LEU A 67 9.28 -12.44 -1.08
N ASP A 68 9.81 -12.59 -2.29
CA ASP A 68 10.95 -13.43 -2.54
C ASP A 68 10.77 -14.83 -1.91
N GLY A 69 9.58 -15.41 -2.14
CA GLY A 69 9.25 -16.73 -1.63
C GLY A 69 8.67 -16.76 -0.23
N GLU A 70 8.63 -15.64 0.48
CA GLU A 70 8.11 -15.61 1.85
C GLU A 70 6.73 -14.99 1.90
N PRO A 71 5.78 -15.63 2.60
CA PRO A 71 4.44 -15.07 2.71
C PRO A 71 4.45 -13.76 3.49
N VAL A 72 3.56 -12.87 3.11
CA VAL A 72 3.50 -11.52 3.68
C VAL A 72 2.64 -11.45 4.95
N LEU A 73 2.11 -12.57 5.41
CA LEU A 73 1.19 -12.60 6.55
C LEU A 73 1.69 -11.84 7.78
N PRO A 74 2.96 -11.97 8.20
CA PRO A 74 3.39 -11.23 9.39
C PRO A 74 3.30 -9.71 9.20
N VAL A 75 3.54 -9.23 7.99
CA VAL A 75 3.45 -7.80 7.69
C VAL A 75 1.98 -7.35 7.77
N ALA A 76 1.08 -8.14 7.20
CA ALA A 76 -0.35 -7.83 7.26
C ALA A 76 -0.83 -7.80 8.72
N ASP A 77 -0.39 -8.77 9.52
CA ASP A 77 -0.76 -8.80 10.94
C ASP A 77 -0.28 -7.55 11.67
N ALA A 78 0.93 -7.09 11.37
CA ALA A 78 1.47 -5.88 12.01
C ALA A 78 0.65 -4.64 11.62
N LEU A 79 0.22 -4.58 10.37
CA LEU A 79 -0.61 -3.45 9.92
C LEU A 79 -1.97 -3.46 10.60
N VAL A 80 -2.59 -4.62 10.73
CA VAL A 80 -3.85 -4.73 11.45
C VAL A 80 -3.68 -4.28 12.89
N ALA A 81 -2.58 -4.68 13.53
CA ALA A 81 -2.33 -4.29 14.93
C ALA A 81 -2.22 -2.78 15.09
N ARG A 82 -1.75 -2.07 14.07
CA ARG A 82 -1.66 -0.61 14.08
C ARG A 82 -2.94 0.09 13.62
N GLY A 83 -3.89 -0.68 13.10
CA GLY A 83 -5.09 -0.08 12.52
C GLY A 83 -4.84 0.59 11.19
N MET A 84 -3.83 0.17 10.45
CA MET A 84 -3.47 0.79 9.18
C MET A 84 -4.17 0.09 8.01
N PRO A 85 -4.75 0.85 7.09
CA PRO A 85 -5.35 0.23 5.91
C PRO A 85 -4.28 -0.27 4.95
N PHE A 86 -4.61 -1.32 4.21
CA PHE A 86 -3.70 -1.85 3.20
C PHE A 86 -4.48 -2.61 2.14
N VAL A 87 -3.83 -2.77 0.99
CA VAL A 87 -4.36 -3.59 -0.11
C VAL A 87 -3.29 -4.60 -0.50
N PHE A 88 -3.73 -5.75 -1.00
CA PHE A 88 -2.81 -6.74 -1.52
C PHE A 88 -2.63 -6.54 -3.02
N ALA A 89 -1.44 -6.89 -3.51
CA ALA A 89 -1.14 -6.94 -4.94
C ALA A 89 -0.71 -8.35 -5.28
N THR A 90 -1.30 -8.95 -6.30
CA THR A 90 -0.99 -10.34 -6.60
C THR A 90 -1.11 -10.63 -8.10
N GLY A 91 -0.22 -11.49 -8.61
CA GLY A 91 -0.33 -12.03 -9.95
C GLY A 91 -1.12 -13.31 -10.00
N TYR A 92 -1.51 -13.85 -8.85
CA TYR A 92 -2.14 -15.17 -8.76
C TYR A 92 -3.59 -15.13 -8.33
N GLY A 93 -4.19 -13.95 -8.26
CA GLY A 93 -5.56 -13.81 -7.79
C GLY A 93 -5.65 -14.13 -6.30
N GLU A 94 -6.81 -14.65 -5.88
CA GLU A 94 -7.05 -14.88 -4.46
C GLU A 94 -6.12 -15.92 -3.84
N ARG A 95 -5.52 -16.77 -4.66
CA ARG A 95 -4.74 -17.89 -4.12
C ARG A 95 -3.50 -17.47 -3.36
N GLY A 96 -2.99 -16.28 -3.63
CA GLY A 96 -1.81 -15.80 -2.92
C GLY A 96 -2.13 -15.12 -1.62
N VAL A 97 -3.38 -14.78 -1.37
CA VAL A 97 -3.76 -14.00 -0.20
C VAL A 97 -3.92 -14.93 1.01
N PRO A 98 -3.30 -14.58 2.17
CA PRO A 98 -3.47 -15.40 3.37
C PRO A 98 -4.94 -15.51 3.77
N ASP A 99 -5.33 -16.68 4.28
CA ASP A 99 -6.71 -16.97 4.62
C ASP A 99 -7.41 -15.90 5.46
N PRO A 100 -6.80 -15.38 6.53
CA PRO A 100 -7.49 -14.38 7.35
C PRO A 100 -7.84 -13.11 6.61
N TYR A 101 -7.22 -12.86 5.44
CA TYR A 101 -7.37 -11.60 4.73
C TYR A 101 -7.99 -11.75 3.36
N ARG A 102 -8.68 -12.86 3.09
CA ARG A 102 -9.25 -13.07 1.77
C ARG A 102 -10.32 -12.07 1.40
N ASP A 103 -10.93 -11.44 2.38
CA ASP A 103 -11.95 -10.42 2.14
C ASP A 103 -11.38 -9.05 1.83
N ARG A 104 -10.08 -8.88 1.97
CA ARG A 104 -9.46 -7.58 1.77
C ARG A 104 -9.38 -7.22 0.30
N PRO A 105 -9.36 -5.93 -0.02
CA PRO A 105 -9.17 -5.50 -1.40
C PRO A 105 -7.89 -6.04 -1.99
N MET A 106 -7.95 -6.44 -3.23
CA MET A 106 -6.83 -7.08 -3.90
C MET A 106 -6.65 -6.46 -5.28
N LEU A 107 -5.43 -6.02 -5.55
CA LEU A 107 -5.06 -5.41 -6.82
C LEU A 107 -4.34 -6.45 -7.67
N LYS A 108 -4.82 -6.69 -8.86
CA LYS A 108 -4.21 -7.67 -9.75
C LYS A 108 -3.08 -7.05 -10.55
N LYS A 109 -2.02 -7.81 -10.73
CA LYS A 109 -0.94 -7.44 -11.65
C LYS A 109 -1.28 -7.96 -13.04
N PRO A 110 -0.94 -7.23 -14.09
CA PRO A 110 -0.29 -5.91 -14.10
C PRO A 110 -1.24 -4.81 -13.66
N PHE A 111 -0.69 -3.80 -13.01
CA PHE A 111 -1.50 -2.72 -12.45
C PHE A 111 -2.03 -1.80 -13.55
N GLN A 112 -3.27 -1.36 -13.37
CA GLN A 112 -3.86 -0.32 -14.20
C GLN A 112 -4.17 0.88 -13.33
N MET A 113 -4.01 2.06 -13.89
CA MET A 113 -4.17 3.31 -13.15
C MET A 113 -5.51 3.42 -12.48
N GLU A 114 -6.59 3.14 -13.21
CA GLU A 114 -7.93 3.28 -12.65
C GLU A 114 -8.18 2.26 -11.54
N GLY A 115 -7.70 1.04 -11.72
CA GLY A 115 -7.84 0.01 -10.69
C GLY A 115 -7.09 0.38 -9.43
N LEU A 116 -5.87 0.87 -9.58
CA LEU A 116 -5.07 1.30 -8.44
C LEU A 116 -5.75 2.45 -7.70
N LYS A 117 -6.20 3.45 -8.45
CA LYS A 117 -6.89 4.60 -7.87
C LYS A 117 -8.09 4.17 -7.03
N GLN A 118 -8.94 3.34 -7.60
CA GLN A 118 -10.15 2.91 -6.91
C GLN A 118 -9.84 2.08 -5.68
N MET A 119 -8.85 1.20 -5.79
CA MET A 119 -8.51 0.33 -4.69
C MET A 119 -7.97 1.12 -3.50
N LEU A 120 -7.13 2.11 -3.77
CA LEU A 120 -6.58 2.93 -2.70
C LEU A 120 -7.66 3.81 -2.05
N GLN A 121 -8.56 4.35 -2.84
CA GLN A 121 -9.66 5.14 -2.30
C GLN A 121 -10.56 4.28 -1.42
N THR A 122 -10.86 3.08 -1.85
CA THR A 122 -11.70 2.18 -1.09
C THR A 122 -11.04 1.81 0.24
N ALA A 123 -9.74 1.53 0.22
CA ALA A 123 -9.02 1.18 1.43
C ALA A 123 -9.02 2.32 2.44
N LEU A 124 -8.80 3.54 1.97
CA LEU A 124 -8.79 4.72 2.85
C LEU A 124 -10.17 5.02 3.41
N GLU A 125 -11.22 4.85 2.61
CA GLU A 125 -12.58 5.07 3.07
C GLU A 125 -13.00 4.03 4.10
N GLY A 126 -12.60 2.78 3.87
CA GLY A 126 -12.93 1.71 4.79
C GLY A 126 -12.37 1.93 6.17
N GLU A 127 -11.25 2.62 6.28
CA GLU A 127 -10.67 2.91 7.58
C GLU A 127 -11.55 3.80 8.42
N LYS A 128 -12.37 4.62 7.81
CA LYS A 128 -13.22 5.56 8.53
C LYS A 128 -14.42 4.90 9.20
N ASN A 129 -14.67 3.69 8.85
CA ASN A 129 -15.75 2.93 9.43
C ASN A 129 -15.23 1.96 10.47
#